data_ec38914c77b30f0bcb8de09de0af3f65
#
_entry.id   ec38914c77b30f0bcb8de09de0af3f65
#
_cell.length_a   1.000
_cell.length_b   1.000
_cell.length_c   1.000
_cell.angle_alpha   90.00
_cell.angle_beta   90.00
_cell.angle_gamma   90.00
#
_symmetry.space_group_name_H-M   'P 1'
#
loop_
_entity.id
_entity.type
_entity.pdbx_description
1 polymer ?
#
loop_
_entity_poly.entity_id
_entity_poly.type
_entity_poly.pdbx_seq_one_letter_code
_entity_poly.pdbx_strand_id
1 'polypeptide(L)'
;MSNRNDADQLRRDWADSPRWAGITRPYSAEEVVRLRGSVQVEHTLARLGAEKFWRLLHTEKVVAALGAMTGNQAVEEIQAGLKAIYCSGWQVAGDGNSAGEMYPDQSLYPVDSVPKMVERINNALLRTDQIHHM
;
A
#
# COMPACT_ATOMS: atom_id res chain seq x y z
N MET A 1 14.93 27.09 -9.23
CA MET A 1 13.74 27.68 -8.58
C MET A 1 12.77 26.65 -8.01
N SER A 2 12.83 25.38 -8.41
CA SER A 2 11.97 24.26 -7.97
C SER A 2 12.12 23.93 -6.48
N ASN A 3 13.32 23.64 -6.00
CA ASN A 3 13.56 23.06 -4.68
C ASN A 3 13.07 23.88 -3.47
N ARG A 4 13.07 25.21 -3.54
CA ARG A 4 12.60 26.06 -2.42
C ARG A 4 11.08 26.01 -2.31
N ASN A 5 10.37 25.99 -3.45
CA ASN A 5 8.92 25.88 -3.50
C ASN A 5 8.44 24.52 -2.98
N ASP A 6 9.19 23.45 -3.28
CA ASP A 6 8.89 22.09 -2.83
C ASP A 6 9.07 21.93 -1.31
N ALA A 7 10.09 22.56 -0.73
CA ALA A 7 10.29 22.54 0.73
C ALA A 7 9.19 23.34 1.45
N ASP A 8 8.77 24.49 0.91
CA ASP A 8 7.66 25.26 1.46
C ASP A 8 6.33 24.50 1.38
N GLN A 9 6.10 23.80 0.28
CA GLN A 9 4.91 22.96 0.12
C GLN A 9 4.91 21.83 1.16
N LEU A 10 6.05 21.15 1.34
CA LEU A 10 6.21 20.06 2.29
C LEU A 10 6.01 20.53 3.75
N ARG A 11 6.53 21.70 4.11
CA ARG A 11 6.29 22.30 5.44
C ARG A 11 4.81 22.57 5.70
N ARG A 12 4.10 23.13 4.71
CA ARG A 12 2.65 23.37 4.81
C ARG A 12 1.90 22.06 4.97
N ASP A 13 2.20 21.05 4.17
CA ASP A 13 1.55 19.73 4.29
C ASP A 13 1.75 19.13 5.69
N TRP A 14 2.97 19.22 6.25
CA TRP A 14 3.24 18.72 7.59
C TRP A 14 2.54 19.50 8.69
N ALA A 15 2.35 20.81 8.52
CA ALA A 15 1.70 21.66 9.51
C ALA A 15 0.17 21.57 9.47
N ASP A 16 -0.40 21.53 8.26
CA ASP A 16 -1.83 21.71 8.05
C ASP A 16 -2.60 20.39 7.94
N SER A 17 -1.94 19.31 7.54
CA SER A 17 -2.61 18.02 7.35
C SER A 17 -2.83 17.29 8.68
N PRO A 18 -4.08 16.94 9.03
CA PRO A 18 -4.38 16.14 10.22
C PRO A 18 -3.66 14.79 10.26
N ARG A 19 -3.26 14.27 9.10
CA ARG A 19 -2.49 13.03 8.97
C ARG A 19 -1.17 13.08 9.76
N TRP A 20 -0.58 14.24 9.91
CA TRP A 20 0.72 14.45 10.55
C TRP A 20 0.63 14.95 11.99
N ALA A 21 -0.59 15.07 12.54
CA ALA A 21 -0.78 15.52 13.90
C ALA A 21 -0.01 14.63 14.89
N GLY A 22 0.77 15.26 15.76
CA GLY A 22 1.59 14.57 16.77
C GLY A 22 2.89 13.94 16.24
N ILE A 23 3.21 14.10 14.95
CA ILE A 23 4.47 13.61 14.38
C ILE A 23 5.56 14.65 14.53
N THR A 24 6.62 14.30 15.28
CA THR A 24 7.86 15.10 15.39
C THR A 24 8.93 14.54 14.46
N ARG A 25 9.58 15.42 13.72
CA ARG A 25 10.65 15.05 12.77
C ARG A 25 11.98 15.65 13.20
N PRO A 26 13.06 14.84 13.30
CA PRO A 26 14.40 15.35 13.61
C PRO A 26 15.12 15.94 12.38
N TYR A 27 14.44 16.07 11.25
CA TYR A 27 14.97 16.54 9.97
C TYR A 27 14.05 17.61 9.38
N SER A 28 14.61 18.44 8.49
CA SER A 28 13.90 19.54 7.84
C SER A 28 13.29 19.16 6.49
N ALA A 29 12.35 19.95 5.99
CA ALA A 29 11.78 19.79 4.66
C ALA A 29 12.84 19.99 3.56
N GLU A 30 13.81 20.89 3.79
CA GLU A 30 14.95 21.11 2.90
C GLU A 30 15.84 19.88 2.77
N GLU A 31 16.11 19.19 3.86
CA GLU A 31 16.89 17.95 3.84
C GLU A 31 16.17 16.87 3.05
N VAL A 32 14.85 16.73 3.23
CA VAL A 32 14.03 15.77 2.46
C VAL A 32 14.08 16.10 0.97
N VAL A 33 13.86 17.37 0.60
CA VAL A 33 13.86 17.80 -0.81
C VAL A 33 15.26 17.64 -1.43
N ARG A 34 16.32 17.91 -0.69
CA ARG A 34 17.70 17.71 -1.14
C ARG A 34 18.00 16.23 -1.48
N LEU A 35 17.42 15.30 -0.74
CA LEU A 35 17.63 13.87 -0.94
C LEU A 35 16.68 13.22 -1.97
N ARG A 36 15.61 13.93 -2.36
CA ARG A 36 14.70 13.44 -3.40
C ARG A 36 15.38 13.43 -4.77
N GLY A 37 15.05 12.44 -5.57
CA GLY A 37 15.34 12.47 -7.00
C GLY A 37 14.53 13.56 -7.71
N SER A 38 15.02 13.99 -8.88
CA SER A 38 14.34 14.97 -9.73
C SER A 38 13.07 14.42 -10.42
N VAL A 39 12.95 13.11 -10.48
CA VAL A 39 11.77 12.40 -11.00
C VAL A 39 11.05 11.72 -9.86
N GLN A 40 9.78 12.04 -9.67
CA GLN A 40 8.92 11.35 -8.71
C GLN A 40 8.22 10.19 -9.41
N VAL A 41 8.57 8.97 -9.01
CA VAL A 41 7.87 7.77 -9.46
C VAL A 41 6.56 7.64 -8.68
N GLU A 42 5.46 7.51 -9.39
CA GLU A 42 4.13 7.29 -8.81
C GLU A 42 3.63 5.89 -9.17
N HIS A 43 3.17 5.18 -8.15
CA HIS A 43 2.49 3.90 -8.29
C HIS A 43 0.99 4.13 -8.13
N THR A 44 0.28 4.28 -9.22
CA THR A 44 -1.13 4.71 -9.25
C THR A 44 -2.04 3.84 -8.39
N LEU A 45 -1.98 2.50 -8.51
CA LEU A 45 -2.80 1.61 -7.70
C LEU A 45 -2.49 1.71 -6.20
N ALA A 46 -1.21 1.82 -5.84
CA ALA A 46 -0.80 1.97 -4.44
C ALA A 46 -1.33 3.29 -3.86
N ARG A 47 -1.25 4.40 -4.60
CA ARG A 47 -1.78 5.70 -4.16
C ARG A 47 -3.30 5.64 -3.99
N LEU A 48 -4.04 5.20 -5.00
CA LEU A 48 -5.50 5.12 -4.96
C LEU A 48 -5.98 4.19 -3.83
N GLY A 49 -5.34 3.03 -3.68
CA GLY A 49 -5.64 2.09 -2.61
C GLY A 49 -5.37 2.66 -1.21
N ALA A 50 -4.23 3.34 -1.01
CA ALA A 50 -3.89 3.96 0.26
C ALA A 50 -4.84 5.10 0.63
N GLU A 51 -5.22 5.96 -0.32
CA GLU A 51 -6.18 7.04 -0.12
C GLU A 51 -7.58 6.49 0.23
N LYS A 52 -8.03 5.46 -0.50
CA LYS A 52 -9.31 4.80 -0.24
C LYS A 52 -9.32 4.14 1.14
N PHE A 53 -8.27 3.38 1.47
CA PHE A 53 -8.17 2.70 2.76
C PHE A 53 -8.10 3.69 3.92
N TRP A 54 -7.30 4.75 3.81
CA TRP A 54 -7.25 5.83 4.79
C TRP A 54 -8.64 6.43 5.05
N ARG A 55 -9.39 6.74 3.99
CA ARG A 55 -10.76 7.26 4.11
C ARG A 55 -11.67 6.27 4.82
N LEU A 56 -11.63 4.98 4.45
CA LEU A 56 -12.44 3.94 5.10
C LEU A 56 -12.18 3.86 6.61
N LEU A 57 -10.92 3.91 7.03
CA LEU A 57 -10.53 3.88 8.46
C LEU A 57 -11.09 5.06 9.26
N HIS A 58 -11.42 6.18 8.61
CA HIS A 58 -11.94 7.38 9.26
C HIS A 58 -13.46 7.57 9.13
N THR A 59 -14.10 6.83 8.24
CA THR A 59 -15.53 6.99 7.96
C THR A 59 -16.37 5.77 8.32
N GLU A 60 -15.76 4.58 8.29
CA GLU A 60 -16.47 3.35 8.60
C GLU A 60 -16.29 2.96 10.06
N LYS A 61 -17.34 2.43 10.66
CA LYS A 61 -17.26 1.90 12.04
C LYS A 61 -16.33 0.69 12.14
N VAL A 62 -16.32 -0.13 11.11
CA VAL A 62 -15.48 -1.34 10.99
C VAL A 62 -15.09 -1.51 9.53
N VAL A 63 -13.82 -1.73 9.27
CA VAL A 63 -13.34 -2.17 7.96
C VAL A 63 -12.98 -3.64 8.06
N ALA A 64 -13.87 -4.48 7.56
CA ALA A 64 -13.62 -5.93 7.52
C ALA A 64 -12.66 -6.29 6.40
N ALA A 65 -11.72 -7.18 6.69
CA ALA A 65 -10.78 -7.76 5.73
C ALA A 65 -10.58 -9.25 6.03
N LEU A 66 -10.41 -10.03 5.00
CA LEU A 66 -9.98 -11.44 5.09
C LEU A 66 -8.65 -11.62 4.39
N GLY A 67 -7.99 -12.75 4.68
CA GLY A 67 -6.70 -13.07 4.07
C GLY A 67 -6.86 -13.69 2.70
N ALA A 68 -6.19 -13.12 1.69
CA ALA A 68 -6.09 -13.72 0.36
C ALA A 68 -4.63 -13.96 -0.03
N MET A 69 -4.37 -15.14 -0.58
CA MET A 69 -3.06 -15.54 -1.12
C MET A 69 -3.11 -15.74 -2.64
N THR A 70 -4.29 -15.73 -3.22
CA THR A 70 -4.50 -15.85 -4.66
C THR A 70 -5.40 -14.76 -5.18
N GLY A 71 -5.26 -14.43 -6.46
CA GLY A 71 -6.15 -13.47 -7.11
C GLY A 71 -7.62 -13.90 -7.07
N ASN A 72 -7.89 -15.20 -7.17
CA ASN A 72 -9.28 -15.70 -7.12
C ASN A 72 -9.91 -15.49 -5.74
N GLN A 73 -9.18 -15.78 -4.65
CA GLN A 73 -9.67 -15.48 -3.29
C GLN A 73 -10.01 -14.00 -3.14
N ALA A 74 -9.11 -13.13 -3.59
CA ALA A 74 -9.32 -11.68 -3.53
C ALA A 74 -10.56 -11.23 -4.33
N VAL A 75 -10.79 -11.80 -5.51
CA VAL A 75 -11.98 -11.53 -6.33
C VAL A 75 -13.26 -11.94 -5.60
N GLU A 76 -13.30 -13.15 -5.05
CA GLU A 76 -14.45 -13.64 -4.28
C GLU A 76 -14.74 -12.76 -3.05
N GLU A 77 -13.70 -12.33 -2.34
CA GLU A 77 -13.84 -11.42 -1.19
C GLU A 77 -14.44 -10.07 -1.58
N ILE A 78 -13.97 -9.46 -2.67
CA ILE A 78 -14.51 -8.19 -3.16
C ILE A 78 -15.96 -8.36 -3.66
N GLN A 79 -16.27 -9.45 -4.36
CA GLN A 79 -17.64 -9.75 -4.79
C GLN A 79 -18.58 -9.99 -3.60
N ALA A 80 -18.06 -10.54 -2.51
CA ALA A 80 -18.80 -10.68 -1.26
C ALA A 80 -18.97 -9.35 -0.47
N GLY A 81 -18.40 -8.24 -0.97
CA GLY A 81 -18.56 -6.91 -0.41
C GLY A 81 -17.46 -6.46 0.55
N LEU A 82 -16.35 -7.20 0.67
CA LEU A 82 -15.19 -6.76 1.45
C LEU A 82 -14.51 -5.57 0.75
N LYS A 83 -14.07 -4.61 1.55
CA LYS A 83 -13.44 -3.38 1.07
C LYS A 83 -11.93 -3.36 1.23
N ALA A 84 -11.38 -4.37 1.90
CA ALA A 84 -9.96 -4.53 2.16
C ALA A 84 -9.57 -6.00 2.16
N ILE A 85 -8.34 -6.28 1.76
CA ILE A 85 -7.75 -7.62 1.72
C ILE A 85 -6.53 -7.62 2.62
N TYR A 86 -6.39 -8.64 3.44
CA TYR A 86 -5.22 -8.85 4.28
C TYR A 86 -4.21 -9.76 3.57
N CYS A 87 -3.08 -9.18 3.13
CA CYS A 87 -1.95 -9.95 2.62
C CYS A 87 -1.05 -10.34 3.80
N SER A 88 -1.21 -11.55 4.31
CA SER A 88 -0.51 -12.03 5.50
C SER A 88 0.94 -12.39 5.21
N GLY A 89 1.89 -11.73 5.90
CA GLY A 89 3.31 -12.08 5.82
C GLY A 89 3.61 -13.50 6.33
N TRP A 90 2.84 -14.02 7.30
CA TRP A 90 2.96 -15.40 7.77
C TRP A 90 2.57 -16.42 6.69
N GLN A 91 1.48 -16.19 5.97
CA GLN A 91 1.10 -17.05 4.85
C GLN A 91 2.10 -16.96 3.70
N VAL A 92 2.65 -15.78 3.46
CA VAL A 92 3.73 -15.60 2.48
C VAL A 92 4.97 -16.41 2.90
N ALA A 93 5.36 -16.37 4.17
CA ALA A 93 6.46 -17.20 4.68
C ALA A 93 6.17 -18.71 4.50
N GLY A 94 4.94 -19.13 4.76
CA GLY A 94 4.53 -20.54 4.68
C GLY A 94 4.55 -21.10 3.28
N ASP A 95 3.89 -20.45 2.32
CA ASP A 95 3.72 -21.02 0.98
C ASP A 95 3.61 -20.00 -0.15
N GLY A 96 3.52 -18.70 0.15
CA GLY A 96 3.28 -17.67 -0.84
C GLY A 96 4.51 -16.87 -1.26
N ASN A 97 5.71 -17.22 -0.82
CA ASN A 97 6.92 -16.49 -1.14
C ASN A 97 7.44 -16.75 -2.56
N SER A 98 8.36 -15.89 -3.01
CA SER A 98 8.90 -15.97 -4.37
C SER A 98 9.96 -17.06 -4.56
N ALA A 99 10.45 -17.67 -3.47
CA ALA A 99 11.38 -18.80 -3.53
C ALA A 99 10.66 -20.15 -3.74
N GLY A 100 9.36 -20.22 -3.44
CA GLY A 100 8.62 -21.48 -3.48
C GLY A 100 8.96 -22.43 -2.33
N GLU A 101 9.50 -21.91 -1.24
CA GLU A 101 9.95 -22.64 -0.08
C GLU A 101 9.08 -22.33 1.14
N MET A 102 9.17 -23.14 2.19
CA MET A 102 8.55 -22.87 3.48
C MET A 102 9.58 -22.26 4.42
N TYR A 103 9.30 -21.07 4.94
CA TYR A 103 10.15 -20.40 5.91
C TYR A 103 9.50 -20.38 7.29
N PRO A 104 10.31 -20.46 8.37
CA PRO A 104 9.80 -20.48 9.74
C PRO A 104 9.31 -19.12 10.22
N ASP A 105 9.73 -18.03 9.59
CA ASP A 105 9.30 -16.68 9.88
C ASP A 105 9.44 -15.72 8.70
N GLN A 106 8.89 -14.49 8.88
CA GLN A 106 8.82 -13.48 7.83
C GLN A 106 10.17 -12.83 7.49
N SER A 107 11.21 -13.01 8.32
CA SER A 107 12.51 -12.39 8.10
C SER A 107 13.38 -13.12 7.08
N LEU A 108 13.00 -14.33 6.71
CA LEU A 108 13.84 -15.24 5.91
C LEU A 108 13.42 -15.34 4.44
N TYR A 109 12.17 -15.04 4.10
CA TYR A 109 11.76 -15.14 2.70
C TYR A 109 12.33 -13.98 1.85
N PRO A 110 12.45 -14.16 0.52
CA PRO A 110 12.95 -13.12 -0.36
C PRO A 110 12.17 -11.82 -0.25
N VAL A 111 12.87 -10.68 -0.29
CA VAL A 111 12.30 -9.34 -0.08
C VAL A 111 11.20 -8.96 -1.08
N ASP A 112 11.18 -9.57 -2.26
CA ASP A 112 10.19 -9.35 -3.31
C ASP A 112 8.91 -10.21 -3.18
N SER A 113 8.83 -11.06 -2.15
CA SER A 113 7.72 -12.02 -1.98
C SER A 113 6.36 -11.33 -1.81
N VAL A 114 6.25 -10.40 -0.87
CA VAL A 114 5.01 -9.63 -0.66
C VAL A 114 4.69 -8.71 -1.84
N PRO A 115 5.62 -7.93 -2.40
CA PRO A 115 5.37 -7.16 -3.62
C PRO A 115 4.82 -7.99 -4.78
N LYS A 116 5.39 -9.16 -5.07
CA LYS A 116 4.91 -10.06 -6.12
C LYS A 116 3.52 -10.63 -5.83
N MET A 117 3.22 -10.93 -4.57
CA MET A 117 1.89 -11.39 -4.16
C MET A 117 0.85 -10.30 -4.39
N VAL A 118 1.13 -9.07 -3.96
CA VAL A 118 0.25 -7.91 -4.18
C VAL A 118 0.03 -7.66 -5.67
N GLU A 119 1.07 -7.75 -6.49
CA GLU A 119 0.97 -7.60 -7.94
C GLU A 119 0.02 -8.65 -8.56
N ARG A 120 0.15 -9.93 -8.17
CA ARG A 120 -0.76 -11.00 -8.65
C ARG A 120 -2.21 -10.73 -8.29
N ILE A 121 -2.47 -10.32 -7.04
CA ILE A 121 -3.80 -9.98 -6.56
C ILE A 121 -4.35 -8.77 -7.32
N ASN A 122 -3.58 -7.71 -7.47
CA ASN A 122 -3.99 -6.52 -8.22
C ASN A 122 -4.30 -6.85 -9.69
N ASN A 123 -3.50 -7.68 -10.34
CA ASN A 123 -3.73 -8.08 -11.72
C ASN A 123 -5.04 -8.87 -11.88
N ALA A 124 -5.37 -9.74 -10.93
CA ALA A 124 -6.64 -10.46 -10.93
C ALA A 124 -7.84 -9.51 -10.73
N LEU A 125 -7.74 -8.59 -9.78
CA LEU A 125 -8.78 -7.59 -9.52
C LEU A 125 -8.98 -6.64 -10.72
N LEU A 126 -7.90 -6.14 -11.32
CA LEU A 126 -7.97 -5.32 -12.53
C LEU A 126 -8.63 -6.05 -13.69
N ARG A 127 -8.32 -7.35 -13.88
CA ARG A 127 -8.95 -8.12 -14.92
C ARG A 127 -10.43 -8.36 -14.66
N THR A 128 -10.79 -8.63 -13.42
CA THR A 128 -12.19 -8.82 -13.02
C THR A 128 -12.99 -7.53 -13.17
N ASP A 129 -12.40 -6.40 -12.80
CA ASP A 129 -13.01 -5.09 -13.01
C ASP A 129 -13.28 -4.81 -14.50
N GLN A 130 -12.33 -5.13 -15.39
CA GLN A 130 -12.52 -5.02 -16.83
C GLN A 130 -13.72 -5.85 -17.37
N ILE A 131 -14.00 -6.99 -16.73
CA ILE A 131 -15.07 -7.90 -17.14
C ILE A 131 -16.43 -7.47 -16.55
N HIS A 132 -16.44 -7.08 -15.30
CA HIS A 132 -17.68 -6.89 -14.53
C HIS A 132 -17.95 -5.43 -14.15
N HIS A 133 -17.00 -4.51 -14.37
CA HIS A 133 -17.08 -3.10 -13.95
C HIS A 133 -17.44 -2.94 -12.47
N MET A 134 -16.68 -3.64 -11.59
CA MET A 134 -16.88 -3.68 -10.13
C MET A 134 -16.38 -2.41 -9.42
#